data_c24e6e55a375b1eb486b2de678502eae
#
_entry.id   c24e6e55a375b1eb486b2de678502eae
#
_cell.length_a   1.000
_cell.length_b   1.000
_cell.length_c   1.000
_cell.angle_alpha   90.00
_cell.angle_beta   90.00
_cell.angle_gamma   90.00
#
_symmetry.space_group_name_H-M   'P 1'
#
loop_
_entity.id
_entity.type
_entity.pdbx_description
1 polymer ?
#
loop_
_entity_poly.entity_id
_entity_poly.type
_entity_poly.pdbx_seq_one_letter_code
_entity_poly.pdbx_strand_id
1 'polypeptide(L)'
;MIRYATQKDENAIYELLCELEGMSLDKEGFHEAYRDYMKDDKMHCLVAEMDREVAGVLNLRISTMLCRCGKIGEIVELAVRNSMRSQGIGHGLFQEAYHIAREAGCVRFEVSTNRTRLGAHRFYEREGMERSHYRFIRYFPIEK
;
A
#
# COMPACT_ATOMS: atom_id res chain seq x y z
N MET A 1 0.46 -16.94 -1.77
CA MET A 1 -0.76 -16.64 -2.54
C MET A 1 -1.21 -15.21 -2.26
N ILE A 2 -1.58 -14.48 -3.31
CA ILE A 2 -2.06 -13.10 -3.18
C ILE A 2 -3.57 -13.09 -3.41
N ARG A 3 -4.29 -12.39 -2.55
CA ARG A 3 -5.75 -12.28 -2.60
C ARG A 3 -6.21 -10.94 -2.05
N TYR A 4 -7.47 -10.60 -2.28
CA TYR A 4 -8.06 -9.44 -1.63
C TYR A 4 -8.22 -9.69 -0.13
N ALA A 5 -8.01 -8.63 0.65
CA ALA A 5 -8.21 -8.67 2.09
C ALA A 5 -9.69 -8.75 2.43
N THR A 6 -9.98 -9.35 3.59
CA THR A 6 -11.32 -9.42 4.15
C THR A 6 -11.31 -8.77 5.54
N GLN A 7 -12.49 -8.71 6.17
CA GLN A 7 -12.59 -8.22 7.54
C GLN A 7 -11.74 -9.02 8.53
N LYS A 8 -11.49 -10.28 8.23
CA LYS A 8 -10.69 -11.15 9.10
C LYS A 8 -9.20 -10.80 9.10
N ASP A 9 -8.75 -10.05 8.10
CA ASP A 9 -7.34 -9.69 7.96
C ASP A 9 -6.97 -8.41 8.70
N GLU A 10 -7.92 -7.71 9.29
CA GLU A 10 -7.69 -6.39 9.88
C GLU A 10 -6.55 -6.38 10.90
N ASN A 11 -6.56 -7.32 11.85
CA ASN A 11 -5.53 -7.35 12.90
C ASN A 11 -4.14 -7.62 12.33
N ALA A 12 -4.03 -8.53 11.38
CA ALA A 12 -2.75 -8.85 10.76
C ALA A 12 -2.21 -7.64 9.98
N ILE A 13 -3.08 -6.94 9.27
CA ILE A 13 -2.70 -5.74 8.53
C ILE A 13 -2.30 -4.62 9.50
N TYR A 14 -3.04 -4.47 10.60
CA TYR A 14 -2.69 -3.51 11.65
C TYR A 14 -1.27 -3.75 12.15
N GLU A 15 -0.94 -5.00 12.47
CA GLU A 15 0.40 -5.36 12.94
C GLU A 15 1.48 -5.05 11.91
N LEU A 16 1.22 -5.35 10.63
CA LEU A 16 2.16 -5.06 9.56
C LEU A 16 2.43 -3.56 9.42
N LEU A 17 1.38 -2.74 9.50
CA LEU A 17 1.53 -1.29 9.36
C LEU A 17 2.15 -0.65 10.60
N CYS A 18 1.89 -1.19 11.79
CA CYS A 18 2.62 -0.78 12.99
C CYS A 18 4.12 -1.07 12.84
N GLU A 19 4.47 -2.24 12.32
CA GLU A 19 5.86 -2.61 12.08
C GLU A 19 6.50 -1.67 11.04
N LEU A 20 5.78 -1.35 9.97
CA LEU A 20 6.25 -0.43 8.94
C LEU A 20 6.54 0.96 9.50
N GLU A 21 5.64 1.48 10.33
CA GLU A 21 5.77 2.82 10.90
C GLU A 21 6.66 2.85 12.15
N GLY A 22 7.02 1.69 12.70
CA GLY A 22 7.86 1.60 13.89
C GLY A 22 7.16 2.10 15.15
N MET A 23 5.83 2.01 15.21
CA MET A 23 5.05 2.48 16.35
C MET A 23 3.70 1.78 16.39
N SER A 24 3.05 1.82 17.56
CA SER A 24 1.67 1.36 17.69
C SER A 24 0.74 2.43 17.16
N LEU A 25 0.02 2.12 16.08
CA LEU A 25 -0.96 3.04 15.51
C LEU A 25 -2.22 3.07 16.37
N ASP A 26 -2.97 4.18 16.31
CA ASP A 26 -4.25 4.29 17.00
C ASP A 26 -5.21 3.21 16.50
N LYS A 27 -5.51 2.26 17.38
CA LYS A 27 -6.27 1.07 16.98
C LYS A 27 -7.70 1.39 16.58
N GLU A 28 -8.36 2.32 17.27
CA GLU A 28 -9.73 2.72 16.94
C GLU A 28 -9.76 3.46 15.61
N GLY A 29 -8.85 4.41 15.39
CA GLY A 29 -8.75 5.12 14.13
C GLY A 29 -8.42 4.20 12.97
N PHE A 30 -7.54 3.22 13.22
CA PHE A 30 -7.22 2.21 12.22
C PHE A 30 -8.45 1.39 11.83
N HIS A 31 -9.23 0.96 12.82
CA HIS A 31 -10.44 0.18 12.58
C HIS A 31 -11.43 0.95 11.69
N GLU A 32 -11.65 2.23 11.98
CA GLU A 32 -12.54 3.08 11.19
C GLU A 32 -12.02 3.24 9.76
N ALA A 33 -10.72 3.49 9.61
CA ALA A 33 -10.09 3.62 8.29
C ALA A 33 -10.18 2.32 7.50
N TYR A 34 -9.98 1.18 8.16
CA TYR A 34 -10.06 -0.12 7.51
C TYR A 34 -11.48 -0.39 7.00
N ARG A 35 -12.49 -0.02 7.79
CA ARG A 35 -13.88 -0.16 7.35
C ARG A 35 -14.15 0.70 6.12
N ASP A 36 -13.60 1.92 6.08
CA ASP A 36 -13.74 2.79 4.92
C ASP A 36 -13.09 2.17 3.68
N TYR A 37 -11.90 1.58 3.84
CA TYR A 37 -11.22 0.88 2.74
C TYR A 37 -12.07 -0.26 2.19
N MET A 38 -12.68 -1.05 3.08
CA MET A 38 -13.48 -2.20 2.66
C MET A 38 -14.75 -1.82 1.90
N LYS A 39 -15.24 -0.60 2.10
CA LYS A 39 -16.46 -0.10 1.44
C LYS A 39 -16.16 0.71 0.18
N ASP A 40 -14.91 1.15 0.00
CA ASP A 40 -14.53 2.04 -1.09
C ASP A 40 -14.16 1.22 -2.32
N ASP A 41 -14.94 1.33 -3.38
CA ASP A 41 -14.69 0.59 -4.62
C ASP A 41 -13.44 1.07 -5.37
N LYS A 42 -12.86 2.22 -4.97
CA LYS A 42 -11.61 2.72 -5.52
C LYS A 42 -10.39 2.11 -4.84
N MET A 43 -10.58 1.46 -3.70
CA MET A 43 -9.50 0.82 -2.95
C MET A 43 -9.42 -0.66 -3.25
N HIS A 44 -8.21 -1.11 -3.55
CA HIS A 44 -7.90 -2.52 -3.72
C HIS A 44 -6.91 -2.91 -2.65
N CYS A 45 -7.36 -3.60 -1.63
CA CYS A 45 -6.52 -4.04 -0.53
C CYS A 45 -6.11 -5.49 -0.78
N LEU A 46 -4.81 -5.69 -1.01
CA LEU A 46 -4.26 -7.01 -1.33
C LEU A 46 -3.41 -7.51 -0.18
N VAL A 47 -3.51 -8.80 0.10
CA VAL A 47 -2.64 -9.45 1.08
C VAL A 47 -1.91 -10.62 0.43
N ALA A 48 -0.68 -10.86 0.87
CA ALA A 48 0.08 -12.05 0.52
C ALA A 48 0.03 -13.00 1.70
N GLU A 49 -0.45 -14.20 1.47
CA GLU A 49 -0.58 -15.21 2.50
C GLU A 49 0.47 -16.29 2.30
N MET A 50 1.21 -16.60 3.35
CA MET A 50 2.20 -17.68 3.40
C MET A 50 2.00 -18.49 4.67
N ASP A 51 1.94 -19.81 4.54
CA ASP A 51 1.76 -20.71 5.68
C ASP A 51 0.58 -20.29 6.57
N ARG A 52 -0.52 -19.89 5.92
CA ARG A 52 -1.77 -19.43 6.56
C ARG A 52 -1.65 -18.12 7.35
N GLU A 53 -0.56 -17.40 7.16
CA GLU A 53 -0.36 -16.09 7.79
C GLU A 53 -0.28 -14.99 6.75
N VAL A 54 -0.75 -13.80 7.10
CA VAL A 54 -0.62 -12.63 6.25
C VAL A 54 0.83 -12.13 6.36
N ALA A 55 1.58 -12.29 5.29
CA ALA A 55 2.99 -11.92 5.24
C ALA A 55 3.23 -10.52 4.70
N GLY A 56 2.26 -9.98 3.96
CA GLY A 56 2.38 -8.65 3.39
C GLY A 56 1.03 -8.08 2.98
N VAL A 57 1.00 -6.75 2.82
CA VAL A 57 -0.19 -6.01 2.43
C VAL A 57 0.20 -4.93 1.43
N LEU A 58 -0.66 -4.70 0.43
CA LEU A 58 -0.54 -3.58 -0.49
C LEU A 58 -1.91 -2.99 -0.71
N ASN A 59 -2.04 -1.68 -0.48
CA ASN A 59 -3.28 -0.96 -0.75
C ASN A 59 -3.09 -0.12 -2.00
N LEU A 60 -3.91 -0.37 -3.00
CA LEU A 60 -3.91 0.34 -4.28
C LEU A 60 -5.17 1.18 -4.37
N ARG A 61 -5.02 2.48 -4.66
CA ARG A 61 -6.14 3.37 -4.94
C ARG A 61 -6.17 3.69 -6.43
N ILE A 62 -7.33 3.54 -7.05
CA ILE A 62 -7.54 3.94 -8.43
C ILE A 62 -8.47 5.14 -8.45
N SER A 63 -8.00 6.27 -8.95
CA SER A 63 -8.77 7.52 -8.97
C SER A 63 -8.54 8.27 -10.28
N THR A 64 -9.43 9.19 -10.60
CA THR A 64 -9.33 10.01 -11.80
C THR A 64 -8.61 11.31 -11.49
N MET A 65 -7.70 11.72 -12.39
CA MET A 65 -6.98 12.98 -12.27
C MET A 65 -7.12 13.76 -13.55
N LEU A 66 -7.65 14.98 -13.43
CA LEU A 66 -7.97 15.80 -14.62
C LEU A 66 -6.74 16.12 -15.47
N CYS A 67 -5.63 16.53 -14.85
CA CYS A 67 -4.42 16.88 -15.59
C CYS A 67 -3.74 15.67 -16.24
N ARG A 68 -4.15 14.46 -15.92
CA ARG A 68 -3.67 13.24 -16.58
C ARG A 68 -4.69 12.70 -17.59
N CYS A 69 -5.87 13.32 -17.63
CA CYS A 69 -6.95 12.93 -18.53
C CYS A 69 -7.34 11.47 -18.38
N GLY A 70 -7.30 10.94 -17.17
CA GLY A 70 -7.60 9.55 -16.94
C GLY A 70 -7.37 9.09 -15.51
N LYS A 71 -7.29 7.80 -15.36
CA LYS A 71 -7.14 7.16 -14.05
C LYS A 71 -5.68 6.99 -13.67
N ILE A 72 -5.42 7.14 -12.37
CA ILE A 72 -4.11 6.92 -11.74
C ILE A 72 -4.25 5.76 -10.78
N GLY A 73 -3.33 4.81 -10.83
CA GLY A 73 -3.17 3.80 -9.78
C GLY A 73 -2.09 4.24 -8.82
N GLU A 74 -2.42 4.33 -7.54
CA GLU A 74 -1.48 4.76 -6.52
C GLU A 74 -1.34 3.70 -5.43
N ILE A 75 -0.10 3.28 -5.16
CA ILE A 75 0.19 2.45 -3.99
C ILE A 75 0.18 3.36 -2.79
N VAL A 76 -0.79 3.17 -1.90
CA VAL A 76 -0.95 3.98 -0.70
C VAL A 76 -0.08 3.42 0.43
N GLU A 77 -0.10 2.11 0.62
CA GLU A 77 0.73 1.40 1.60
C GLU A 77 1.24 0.10 0.99
N LEU A 78 2.47 -0.25 1.34
CA LEU A 78 3.05 -1.56 1.02
C LEU A 78 3.95 -1.96 2.18
N ALA A 79 3.63 -3.06 2.82
CA ALA A 79 4.42 -3.57 3.94
C ALA A 79 4.56 -5.09 3.84
N VAL A 80 5.76 -5.57 4.14
CA VAL A 80 6.05 -7.00 4.22
C VAL A 80 6.61 -7.27 5.61
N ARG A 81 6.15 -8.35 6.24
CA ARG A 81 6.60 -8.73 7.58
C ARG A 81 8.13 -8.84 7.59
N ASN A 82 8.78 -8.23 8.59
CA ASN A 82 10.24 -8.17 8.65
C ASN A 82 10.89 -9.56 8.55
N SER A 83 10.30 -10.55 9.22
CA SER A 83 10.83 -11.92 9.22
C SER A 83 10.68 -12.63 7.88
N MET A 84 9.92 -12.07 6.96
CA MET A 84 9.63 -12.68 5.66
C MET A 84 10.10 -11.85 4.48
N ARG A 85 10.99 -10.88 4.71
CA ARG A 85 11.57 -10.07 3.65
C ARG A 85 12.53 -10.90 2.79
N SER A 86 12.78 -10.41 1.58
CA SER A 86 13.70 -11.03 0.60
C SER A 86 13.20 -12.38 0.07
N GLN A 87 11.90 -12.64 0.15
CA GLN A 87 11.28 -13.84 -0.41
C GLN A 87 10.39 -13.53 -1.62
N GLY A 88 10.48 -12.33 -2.17
CA GLY A 88 9.72 -11.94 -3.35
C GLY A 88 8.27 -11.55 -3.06
N ILE A 89 7.87 -11.41 -1.79
CA ILE A 89 6.50 -11.08 -1.41
C ILE A 89 6.12 -9.68 -1.89
N GLY A 90 6.99 -8.70 -1.65
CA GLY A 90 6.76 -7.32 -2.11
C GLY A 90 6.67 -7.24 -3.62
N HIS A 91 7.55 -7.94 -4.33
CA HIS A 91 7.53 -8.00 -5.79
C HIS A 91 6.20 -8.58 -6.28
N GLY A 92 5.73 -9.68 -5.68
CA GLY A 92 4.47 -10.29 -6.07
C GLY A 92 3.28 -9.37 -5.87
N LEU A 93 3.22 -8.69 -4.71
CA LEU A 93 2.17 -7.71 -4.42
C LEU A 93 2.22 -6.55 -5.41
N PHE A 94 3.41 -6.04 -5.69
CA PHE A 94 3.60 -4.95 -6.66
C PHE A 94 3.09 -5.36 -8.04
N GLN A 95 3.48 -6.54 -8.53
CA GLN A 95 3.06 -7.01 -9.84
C GLN A 95 1.55 -7.18 -9.95
N GLU A 96 0.91 -7.69 -8.90
CA GLU A 96 -0.54 -7.85 -8.89
C GLU A 96 -1.24 -6.48 -8.91
N ALA A 97 -0.77 -5.52 -8.12
CA ALA A 97 -1.31 -4.17 -8.11
C ALA A 97 -1.11 -3.48 -9.47
N TYR A 98 0.06 -3.65 -10.05
CA TYR A 98 0.36 -3.10 -11.37
C TYR A 98 -0.59 -3.67 -12.42
N HIS A 99 -0.84 -4.97 -12.39
CA HIS A 99 -1.76 -5.64 -13.30
C HIS A 99 -3.18 -5.11 -13.12
N ILE A 100 -3.66 -4.97 -11.88
CA ILE A 100 -5.00 -4.45 -11.59
C ILE A 100 -5.15 -3.02 -12.17
N ALA A 101 -4.16 -2.16 -11.92
CA ALA A 101 -4.20 -0.79 -12.42
C ALA A 101 -4.19 -0.75 -13.95
N ARG A 102 -3.37 -1.59 -14.57
CA ARG A 102 -3.29 -1.67 -16.03
C ARG A 102 -4.61 -2.13 -16.64
N GLU A 103 -5.22 -3.17 -16.08
CA GLU A 103 -6.50 -3.69 -16.57
C GLU A 103 -7.63 -2.70 -16.36
N ALA A 104 -7.53 -1.84 -15.34
CA ALA A 104 -8.50 -0.77 -15.11
C ALA A 104 -8.33 0.42 -16.07
N GLY A 105 -7.28 0.40 -16.89
CA GLY A 105 -7.02 1.47 -17.86
C GLY A 105 -6.29 2.66 -17.29
N CYS A 106 -5.59 2.51 -16.17
CA CYS A 106 -4.82 3.60 -15.59
C CYS A 106 -3.73 4.08 -16.55
N VAL A 107 -3.51 5.39 -16.59
CA VAL A 107 -2.48 6.01 -17.43
C VAL A 107 -1.17 6.17 -16.69
N ARG A 108 -1.19 6.10 -15.35
CA ARG A 108 0.01 6.17 -14.51
C ARG A 108 -0.12 5.26 -13.29
N PHE A 109 1.02 4.81 -12.80
CA PHE A 109 1.14 4.02 -11.59
C PHE A 109 2.16 4.72 -10.70
N GLU A 110 1.75 5.10 -9.49
CA GLU A 110 2.53 5.99 -8.62
C GLU A 110 2.66 5.43 -7.21
N VAL A 111 3.72 5.84 -6.52
CA VAL A 111 3.90 5.58 -5.10
C VAL A 111 4.72 6.71 -4.49
N SER A 112 4.41 7.07 -3.23
CA SER A 112 5.21 8.02 -2.46
C SER A 112 5.88 7.28 -1.31
N THR A 113 7.16 7.57 -1.07
CA THR A 113 7.89 7.02 0.06
C THR A 113 8.60 8.14 0.80
N ASN A 114 8.83 7.92 2.10
CA ASN A 114 9.65 8.85 2.86
C ASN A 114 11.08 8.84 2.31
N ARG A 115 11.68 10.02 2.15
CA ARG A 115 13.02 10.17 1.58
C ARG A 115 14.12 9.42 2.35
N THR A 116 13.87 9.09 3.61
CA THR A 116 14.83 8.37 4.44
C THR A 116 14.77 6.85 4.27
N ARG A 117 13.73 6.34 3.60
CA ARG A 117 13.53 4.90 3.43
C ARG A 117 14.24 4.40 2.17
N LEU A 118 15.57 4.33 2.26
CA LEU A 118 16.43 4.01 1.11
C LEU A 118 16.17 2.61 0.52
N GLY A 119 15.84 1.64 1.38
CA GLY A 119 15.50 0.30 0.92
C GLY A 119 14.26 0.27 0.04
N ALA A 120 13.24 1.06 0.43
CA ALA A 120 12.03 1.19 -0.37
C ALA A 120 12.34 1.84 -1.72
N HIS A 121 13.19 2.89 -1.74
CA HIS A 121 13.60 3.54 -2.99
C HIS A 121 14.25 2.54 -3.94
N ARG A 122 15.16 1.72 -3.44
CA ARG A 122 15.82 0.70 -4.26
C ARG A 122 14.82 -0.34 -4.79
N PHE A 123 13.86 -0.71 -3.93
CA PHE A 123 12.80 -1.63 -4.34
C PHE A 123 12.01 -1.07 -5.53
N TYR A 124 11.49 0.16 -5.40
CA TYR A 124 10.67 0.74 -6.46
C TYR A 124 11.47 0.98 -7.75
N GLU A 125 12.73 1.36 -7.64
CA GLU A 125 13.58 1.52 -8.82
C GLU A 125 13.81 0.18 -9.53
N ARG A 126 14.00 -0.91 -8.78
CA ARG A 126 14.08 -2.25 -9.37
C ARG A 126 12.78 -2.66 -10.05
N GLU A 127 11.65 -2.20 -9.55
CA GLU A 127 10.34 -2.47 -10.16
C GLU A 127 10.06 -1.57 -11.37
N GLY A 128 11.00 -0.75 -11.78
CA GLY A 128 10.89 0.06 -12.99
C GLY A 128 10.31 1.45 -12.79
N MET A 129 10.23 1.94 -11.56
CA MET A 129 9.69 3.26 -11.27
C MET A 129 10.77 4.32 -11.26
N GLU A 130 10.40 5.54 -11.69
CA GLU A 130 11.28 6.70 -11.70
C GLU A 130 11.03 7.55 -10.47
N ARG A 131 12.12 8.04 -9.89
CA ARG A 131 12.06 9.01 -8.79
C ARG A 131 12.01 10.41 -9.41
N SER A 132 10.81 11.00 -9.47
CA SER A 132 10.63 12.25 -10.21
C SER A 132 9.93 13.38 -9.46
N HIS A 133 9.26 13.11 -8.34
CA HIS A 133 8.42 14.10 -7.68
C HIS A 133 8.75 14.24 -6.21
N TYR A 134 8.43 15.42 -5.65
CA TYR A 134 8.54 15.69 -4.22
C TYR A 134 7.17 15.80 -3.62
N ARG A 135 7.02 15.34 -2.38
CA ARG A 135 5.79 15.42 -1.62
C ARG A 135 5.96 16.42 -0.48
N PHE A 136 5.01 17.36 -0.34
CA PHE A 136 5.01 18.35 0.73
C PHE A 136 3.90 18.00 1.71
N ILE A 137 4.20 18.03 3.01
CA ILE A 137 3.26 17.66 4.07
C ILE A 137 3.18 18.81 5.07
N ARG A 138 1.97 19.17 5.46
CA ARG A 138 1.72 20.06 6.58
C ARG A 138 0.76 19.36 7.52
N TYR A 139 1.14 19.29 8.78
CA TYR A 139 0.36 18.55 9.78
C TYR A 139 -0.70 19.44 10.38
N PHE A 140 -1.90 18.90 10.56
CA PHE A 140 -2.94 19.58 11.34
C PHE A 140 -2.74 19.25 12.81
N PRO A 141 -2.97 20.22 13.72
CA PRO A 141 -2.94 19.91 15.14
C PRO A 141 -4.03 18.91 15.47
N ILE A 142 -3.66 17.87 16.22
CA ILE A 142 -4.63 16.85 16.66
C ILE A 142 -4.80 17.04 18.15
N GLU A 143 -6.04 17.37 18.58
CA GLU A 143 -6.39 17.42 19.98
C GLU A 143 -6.82 16.03 20.43
N LYS A 144 -6.27 15.63 21.59
CA LYS A 144 -6.64 14.35 22.20
C LYS A 144 -7.35 14.58 23.52
#